data_c00953965ffcb15d1bab36a55959843f
#
_entry.id   c00953965ffcb15d1bab36a55959843f
#
_cell.length_a   1.000
_cell.length_b   1.000
_cell.length_c   1.000
_cell.angle_alpha   90.00
_cell.angle_beta   90.00
_cell.angle_gamma   90.00
#
_symmetry.space_group_name_H-M   'P 1'
#
loop_
_entity.id
_entity.type
_entity.pdbx_description
1 polymer ?
#
loop_
_entity_poly.entity_id
_entity_poly.type
_entity_poly.pdbx_seq_one_letter_code
_entity_poly.pdbx_strand_id
1 'polypeptide(L)'
;ANGVVLVTTKSGKEGSSKITYDGYVGWQTLGRKFEMLNSNQYMQIMDEALLNSNNMSPIDWTSLSAIRDANGNVYNTDWIDQAVDNGALTTSHSLAFTGGSKTSTYSISGGYTGQDGLIGGSDVSYYKRYNLRVNSEHKMWNGLVTIGEHVGFVYKDSRGMGTGNIYNNNLRSAFSTSPLVPVYDADGNYYSTVDSDWNKNDGNPYGTMMMNRYNQSKSTSVDANVYVQIEPVKNLKFKTVFGLNYGGSNYRSFTPIYKFTPQSGNGITKVNQSNGNGTSLVWTNTLTYDFDIKEHHISALLGSETTKYDGESTGSYGVNLTAGFDDWEHAYVENTEKGHADRKVSGGPYDATRGQSFFARLGWSWKDRYMVNATMRADGSSKFAKGHRWGYFPSVSAGWTLTEEDFMKSAASWLDFLKLRLSWGQVGNANINCYQYLAPVTTSNTNYNFGATGGTDAWVMGAYTERLANEKVKWETSEQYNVGLDARFLRQRLSLTLDGYIKS
;
A
#
# COMPACT_ATOMS: atom_id res chain seq x y z
N ALA A 1 5.02 12.61 -13.86
CA ALA A 1 3.82 12.23 -13.09
C ALA A 1 3.10 11.14 -13.86
N ASN A 2 2.69 10.09 -13.16
CA ASN A 2 2.05 8.92 -13.78
C ASN A 2 0.52 9.02 -13.81
N GLY A 3 -0.03 10.22 -13.71
CA GLY A 3 -1.46 10.51 -13.65
C GLY A 3 -1.89 11.05 -12.28
N VAL A 4 -3.10 11.59 -12.22
CA VAL A 4 -3.73 12.13 -11.00
C VAL A 4 -5.08 11.48 -10.83
N VAL A 5 -5.36 10.97 -9.64
CA VAL A 5 -6.69 10.49 -9.25
C VAL A 5 -7.30 11.53 -8.31
N LEU A 6 -8.36 12.19 -8.76
CA LEU A 6 -9.12 13.13 -7.93
C LEU A 6 -10.24 12.40 -7.22
N VAL A 7 -10.20 12.37 -5.89
CA VAL A 7 -11.26 11.79 -5.06
C VAL A 7 -12.05 12.90 -4.39
N THR A 8 -13.34 13.01 -4.73
CA THR A 8 -14.25 13.94 -4.07
C THR A 8 -15.13 13.16 -3.10
N THR A 9 -15.08 13.51 -1.82
CA THR A 9 -15.92 12.87 -0.81
C THR A 9 -17.35 13.39 -0.85
N LYS A 10 -18.30 12.53 -0.44
CA LYS A 10 -19.70 12.94 -0.32
C LYS A 10 -19.83 14.01 0.77
N SER A 11 -20.56 15.08 0.47
CA SER A 11 -20.97 16.14 1.40
C SER A 11 -22.47 16.13 1.59
N GLY A 12 -22.96 16.77 2.64
CA GLY A 12 -24.38 17.03 2.84
C GLY A 12 -24.95 17.94 1.75
N LYS A 13 -26.26 17.88 1.55
CA LYS A 13 -26.98 18.76 0.63
C LYS A 13 -28.04 19.54 1.38
N GLU A 14 -28.26 20.79 0.97
CA GLU A 14 -29.33 21.64 1.46
C GLU A 14 -30.71 20.99 1.29
N GLY A 15 -31.60 21.14 2.28
CA GLY A 15 -33.01 20.73 2.22
C GLY A 15 -33.22 19.22 2.27
N SER A 16 -32.19 18.40 2.48
CA SER A 16 -32.34 16.95 2.54
C SER A 16 -31.76 16.40 3.86
N SER A 17 -32.48 15.45 4.47
CA SER A 17 -31.97 14.60 5.52
C SER A 17 -32.11 13.16 5.03
N LYS A 18 -31.02 12.43 4.94
CA LYS A 18 -31.01 11.07 4.39
C LYS A 18 -30.16 10.15 5.24
N ILE A 19 -30.73 8.97 5.53
CA ILE A 19 -30.00 7.84 6.08
C ILE A 19 -29.79 6.85 4.94
N THR A 20 -28.57 6.37 4.77
CA THR A 20 -28.23 5.37 3.76
C THR A 20 -27.48 4.24 4.45
N TYR A 21 -27.94 3.03 4.23
CA TYR A 21 -27.24 1.81 4.61
C TYR A 21 -26.92 1.03 3.34
N ASP A 22 -25.64 0.64 3.23
CA ASP A 22 -25.16 -0.24 2.18
C ASP A 22 -24.44 -1.42 2.86
N GLY A 23 -24.80 -2.64 2.50
CA GLY A 23 -24.18 -3.82 3.09
C GLY A 23 -24.21 -5.00 2.14
N TYR A 24 -23.20 -5.84 2.25
CA TYR A 24 -23.17 -7.14 1.60
C TYR A 24 -22.46 -8.18 2.47
N VAL A 25 -22.82 -9.43 2.24
CA VAL A 25 -22.16 -10.63 2.75
C VAL A 25 -21.90 -11.54 1.57
N GLY A 26 -20.71 -12.09 1.47
CA GLY A 26 -20.33 -12.98 0.39
C GLY A 26 -19.31 -14.02 0.87
N TRP A 27 -19.20 -15.08 0.12
CA TRP A 27 -18.22 -16.15 0.34
C TRP A 27 -17.26 -16.17 -0.83
N GLN A 28 -15.98 -16.26 -0.52
CA GLN A 28 -14.92 -16.38 -1.50
C GLN A 28 -14.57 -17.85 -1.70
N THR A 29 -14.38 -18.22 -2.94
CA THR A 29 -13.92 -19.55 -3.35
C THR A 29 -12.78 -19.40 -4.35
N LEU A 30 -11.95 -20.42 -4.48
CA LEU A 30 -10.89 -20.43 -5.48
C LEU A 30 -11.49 -20.48 -6.88
N GLY A 31 -11.25 -19.46 -7.70
CA GLY A 31 -11.83 -19.36 -9.04
C GLY A 31 -11.29 -20.39 -10.02
N ARG A 32 -10.04 -20.84 -9.84
CA ARG A 32 -9.40 -21.92 -10.59
C ARG A 32 -8.45 -22.69 -9.68
N LYS A 33 -8.61 -23.99 -9.61
CA LYS A 33 -7.69 -24.90 -8.95
C LYS A 33 -6.82 -25.59 -10.01
N PHE A 34 -5.53 -25.74 -9.73
CA PHE A 34 -4.69 -26.63 -10.49
C PHE A 34 -4.91 -28.06 -10.03
N GLU A 35 -5.13 -28.98 -10.95
CA GLU A 35 -5.18 -30.42 -10.63
C GLU A 35 -3.78 -30.89 -10.30
N MET A 36 -3.60 -31.41 -9.08
CA MET A 36 -2.37 -31.99 -8.62
C MET A 36 -2.36 -33.50 -8.93
N LEU A 37 -1.17 -34.07 -9.02
CA LEU A 37 -1.02 -35.50 -9.16
C LEU A 37 -1.56 -36.21 -7.91
N ASN A 38 -2.39 -37.24 -8.09
CA ASN A 38 -2.70 -38.17 -7.03
C ASN A 38 -1.52 -39.14 -6.78
N SER A 39 -1.57 -39.91 -5.70
CA SER A 39 -0.49 -40.79 -5.27
C SER A 39 -0.06 -41.77 -6.34
N ASN A 40 -1.02 -42.39 -7.08
CA ASN A 40 -0.69 -43.34 -8.14
C ASN A 40 0.02 -42.68 -9.32
N GLN A 41 -0.48 -41.52 -9.74
CA GLN A 41 0.15 -40.74 -10.81
C GLN A 41 1.55 -40.26 -10.40
N TYR A 42 1.70 -39.83 -9.13
CA TYR A 42 2.97 -39.39 -8.60
C TYR A 42 4.01 -40.53 -8.60
N MET A 43 3.64 -41.71 -8.08
CA MET A 43 4.52 -42.90 -8.07
C MET A 43 4.92 -43.31 -9.50
N GLN A 44 3.97 -43.31 -10.44
CA GLN A 44 4.25 -43.62 -11.85
C GLN A 44 5.25 -42.64 -12.47
N ILE A 45 5.07 -41.33 -12.28
CA ILE A 45 5.98 -40.31 -12.82
C ILE A 45 7.37 -40.40 -12.17
N MET A 46 7.43 -40.70 -10.88
CA MET A 46 8.73 -40.87 -10.19
C MET A 46 9.47 -42.11 -10.73
N ASP A 47 8.79 -43.21 -10.96
CA ASP A 47 9.38 -44.41 -11.56
C ASP A 47 9.88 -44.16 -13.00
N GLU A 48 9.08 -43.43 -13.78
CA GLU A 48 9.47 -43.05 -15.16
C GLU A 48 10.69 -42.12 -15.16
N ALA A 49 10.74 -41.15 -14.22
CA ALA A 49 11.88 -40.25 -14.07
C ALA A 49 13.17 -40.99 -13.68
N LEU A 50 13.07 -41.98 -12.81
CA LEU A 50 14.22 -42.84 -12.44
C LEU A 50 14.68 -43.72 -13.58
N LEU A 51 13.79 -44.37 -14.31
CA LEU A 51 14.12 -45.17 -15.50
C LEU A 51 14.82 -44.33 -16.58
N ASN A 52 14.44 -43.07 -16.74
CA ASN A 52 15.05 -42.13 -17.68
C ASN A 52 16.38 -41.53 -17.15
N SER A 53 16.73 -41.78 -15.88
CA SER A 53 17.95 -41.28 -15.22
C SER A 53 19.03 -42.38 -15.13
N ASN A 54 19.74 -42.66 -16.23
CA ASN A 54 20.98 -43.48 -16.23
C ASN A 54 20.96 -44.77 -15.40
N ASN A 55 20.10 -45.74 -15.74
CA ASN A 55 20.04 -47.09 -15.13
C ASN A 55 19.60 -47.20 -13.68
N MET A 56 18.80 -46.25 -13.17
CA MET A 56 18.14 -46.43 -11.87
C MET A 56 16.94 -47.37 -11.99
N SER A 57 16.72 -48.20 -11.00
CA SER A 57 15.50 -49.05 -10.93
C SER A 57 14.34 -48.28 -10.37
N PRO A 58 13.08 -48.68 -10.71
CA PRO A 58 11.88 -48.18 -10.05
C PRO A 58 11.94 -48.35 -8.53
N ILE A 59 11.20 -47.52 -7.81
CA ILE A 59 11.13 -47.60 -6.35
C ILE A 59 10.26 -48.80 -5.95
N ASP A 60 10.70 -49.56 -4.96
CA ASP A 60 9.82 -50.54 -4.31
C ASP A 60 8.84 -49.84 -3.35
N TRP A 61 7.75 -49.34 -3.90
CA TRP A 61 6.74 -48.61 -3.15
C TRP A 61 6.04 -49.50 -2.07
N THR A 62 6.19 -50.82 -2.16
CA THR A 62 5.56 -51.75 -1.20
C THR A 62 6.32 -51.86 0.11
N SER A 63 7.63 -51.59 0.06
CA SER A 63 8.53 -51.65 1.21
C SER A 63 8.50 -50.41 2.10
N LEU A 64 7.95 -49.28 1.59
CA LEU A 64 7.93 -48.00 2.30
C LEU A 64 6.75 -47.93 3.29
N SER A 65 7.08 -47.77 4.57
CA SER A 65 6.06 -47.66 5.64
C SER A 65 5.57 -46.20 5.80
N ALA A 66 6.43 -45.20 5.58
CA ALA A 66 6.09 -43.80 5.79
C ALA A 66 5.00 -43.26 4.85
N ILE A 67 4.72 -43.94 3.73
CA ILE A 67 3.70 -43.54 2.78
C ILE A 67 2.33 -44.20 3.01
N ARG A 68 2.15 -44.94 4.15
CA ARG A 68 0.95 -45.72 4.44
C ARG A 68 0.37 -45.40 5.81
N ASP A 69 -0.95 -45.46 5.88
CA ASP A 69 -1.68 -45.41 7.16
C ASP A 69 -1.57 -46.71 7.94
N ALA A 70 -2.14 -46.75 9.16
CA ALA A 70 -2.16 -47.93 10.01
C ALA A 70 -2.91 -49.15 9.41
N ASN A 71 -3.74 -48.93 8.39
CA ASN A 71 -4.48 -49.99 7.67
C ASN A 71 -3.73 -50.42 6.40
N GLY A 72 -2.55 -49.85 6.11
CA GLY A 72 -1.75 -50.18 4.93
C GLY A 72 -2.16 -49.39 3.66
N ASN A 73 -3.11 -48.46 3.73
CA ASN A 73 -3.51 -47.63 2.59
C ASN A 73 -2.45 -46.54 2.31
N VAL A 74 -2.14 -46.34 1.04
CA VAL A 74 -1.23 -45.25 0.62
C VAL A 74 -1.90 -43.90 0.85
N TYR A 75 -1.19 -42.98 1.48
CA TYR A 75 -1.66 -41.59 1.63
C TYR A 75 -1.86 -40.93 0.26
N ASN A 76 -2.84 -40.04 0.18
CA ASN A 76 -3.18 -39.28 -1.02
C ASN A 76 -3.62 -37.88 -0.64
N THR A 77 -2.65 -37.02 -0.28
CA THR A 77 -2.90 -35.68 0.22
C THR A 77 -2.96 -34.69 -0.93
N ASP A 78 -4.09 -34.01 -1.10
CA ASP A 78 -4.18 -32.80 -1.93
C ASP A 78 -3.81 -31.58 -1.07
N TRP A 79 -2.57 -31.14 -1.18
CA TRP A 79 -2.04 -30.04 -0.39
C TRP A 79 -2.70 -28.69 -0.67
N ILE A 80 -3.25 -28.50 -1.89
CA ILE A 80 -3.99 -27.29 -2.23
C ILE A 80 -5.33 -27.25 -1.50
N ASP A 81 -6.05 -28.37 -1.48
CA ASP A 81 -7.31 -28.47 -0.73
C ASP A 81 -7.11 -28.30 0.78
N GLN A 82 -5.99 -28.79 1.30
CA GLN A 82 -5.66 -28.56 2.72
C GLN A 82 -5.38 -27.09 3.04
N ALA A 83 -4.83 -26.34 2.09
CA ALA A 83 -4.47 -24.95 2.29
C ALA A 83 -5.62 -23.95 2.01
N VAL A 84 -6.65 -24.35 1.24
CA VAL A 84 -7.71 -23.45 0.77
C VAL A 84 -8.97 -23.59 1.63
N ASP A 85 -9.49 -22.47 2.10
CA ASP A 85 -10.82 -22.35 2.69
C ASP A 85 -11.82 -21.87 1.63
N ASN A 86 -12.61 -22.80 1.07
CA ASN A 86 -13.62 -22.47 0.06
C ASN A 86 -14.90 -21.82 0.63
N GLY A 87 -14.88 -21.37 1.87
CA GLY A 87 -15.97 -20.70 2.56
C GLY A 87 -15.57 -19.34 3.15
N ALA A 88 -14.43 -18.78 2.73
CA ALA A 88 -13.89 -17.55 3.30
C ALA A 88 -14.91 -16.41 3.25
N LEU A 89 -15.33 -15.92 4.41
CA LEU A 89 -16.36 -14.91 4.56
C LEU A 89 -15.84 -13.53 4.20
N THR A 90 -16.60 -12.79 3.40
CA THR A 90 -16.41 -11.35 3.19
C THR A 90 -17.68 -10.61 3.54
N THR A 91 -17.57 -9.58 4.36
CA THR A 91 -18.70 -8.75 4.76
C THR A 91 -18.32 -7.28 4.76
N SER A 92 -19.26 -6.41 4.36
CA SER A 92 -19.08 -4.97 4.42
C SER A 92 -20.39 -4.31 4.77
N HIS A 93 -20.33 -3.35 5.69
CA HIS A 93 -21.48 -2.59 6.15
C HIS A 93 -21.09 -1.12 6.25
N SER A 94 -21.92 -0.24 5.71
CA SER A 94 -21.74 1.21 5.76
C SER A 94 -23.03 1.88 6.09
N LEU A 95 -23.04 2.75 7.09
CA LEU A 95 -24.14 3.59 7.49
C LEU A 95 -23.74 5.05 7.33
N ALA A 96 -24.56 5.83 6.64
CA ALA A 96 -24.30 7.24 6.42
C ALA A 96 -25.54 8.09 6.72
N PHE A 97 -25.29 9.21 7.41
CA PHE A 97 -26.25 10.26 7.70
C PHE A 97 -25.80 11.52 6.96
N THR A 98 -26.63 12.03 6.09
CA THR A 98 -26.35 13.27 5.36
C THR A 98 -27.52 14.23 5.50
N GLY A 99 -27.23 15.51 5.63
CA GLY A 99 -28.26 16.51 5.74
C GLY A 99 -27.72 17.92 5.63
N GLY A 100 -28.60 18.89 5.69
CA GLY A 100 -28.19 20.28 5.72
C GLY A 100 -29.30 21.29 5.57
N SER A 101 -28.96 22.50 5.93
CA SER A 101 -29.73 23.74 5.70
C SER A 101 -28.96 24.64 4.72
N LYS A 102 -29.51 25.85 4.46
CA LYS A 102 -28.83 26.89 3.65
C LYS A 102 -27.45 27.28 4.21
N THR A 103 -27.29 27.19 5.53
CA THR A 103 -26.10 27.67 6.25
C THR A 103 -25.19 26.55 6.71
N SER A 104 -25.68 25.32 6.79
CA SER A 104 -24.89 24.21 7.34
C SER A 104 -25.22 22.92 6.64
N THR A 105 -24.20 22.22 6.17
CA THR A 105 -24.33 20.86 5.61
C THR A 105 -23.44 19.90 6.36
N TYR A 106 -23.86 18.65 6.48
CA TYR A 106 -23.08 17.62 7.16
C TYR A 106 -23.22 16.24 6.52
N SER A 107 -22.20 15.43 6.68
CA SER A 107 -22.19 14.02 6.31
C SER A 107 -21.39 13.26 7.35
N ILE A 108 -22.03 12.30 8.01
CA ILE A 108 -21.42 11.42 9.01
C ILE A 108 -21.59 10.00 8.51
N SER A 109 -20.52 9.23 8.43
CA SER A 109 -20.61 7.83 8.02
C SER A 109 -19.66 6.95 8.82
N GLY A 110 -20.14 5.74 9.15
CA GLY A 110 -19.37 4.69 9.78
C GLY A 110 -19.42 3.43 8.92
N GLY A 111 -18.36 2.66 8.92
CA GLY A 111 -18.32 1.42 8.15
C GLY A 111 -17.44 0.35 8.79
N TYR A 112 -17.80 -0.88 8.51
CA TYR A 112 -17.05 -2.08 8.83
C TYR A 112 -16.83 -2.90 7.56
N THR A 113 -15.63 -3.43 7.40
CA THR A 113 -15.30 -4.43 6.37
C THR A 113 -14.51 -5.54 7.02
N GLY A 114 -14.99 -6.78 6.86
CA GLY A 114 -14.33 -7.99 7.31
C GLY A 114 -14.11 -8.92 6.12
N GLN A 115 -12.95 -9.57 6.09
CA GLN A 115 -12.60 -10.55 5.08
C GLN A 115 -11.73 -11.62 5.71
N ASP A 116 -12.17 -12.86 5.63
CA ASP A 116 -11.39 -14.03 6.01
C ASP A 116 -10.47 -14.44 4.86
N GLY A 117 -9.35 -15.06 5.18
CA GLY A 117 -8.40 -15.51 4.19
C GLY A 117 -8.89 -16.71 3.41
N LEU A 118 -8.72 -16.68 2.10
CA LEU A 118 -8.94 -17.85 1.25
C LEU A 118 -7.91 -18.96 1.50
N ILE A 119 -6.70 -18.59 1.94
CA ILE A 119 -5.64 -19.53 2.30
C ILE A 119 -5.56 -19.62 3.82
N GLY A 120 -5.77 -20.83 4.35
CA GLY A 120 -5.72 -21.15 5.78
C GLY A 120 -6.88 -20.62 6.61
N GLY A 121 -7.92 -20.05 5.98
CA GLY A 121 -9.08 -19.51 6.66
C GLY A 121 -8.77 -18.34 7.59
N SER A 122 -9.74 -17.99 8.44
CA SER A 122 -9.63 -16.90 9.42
C SER A 122 -8.56 -17.11 10.48
N ASP A 123 -8.14 -18.35 10.72
CA ASP A 123 -7.10 -18.69 11.69
C ASP A 123 -5.70 -18.29 11.21
N VAL A 124 -5.48 -18.27 9.91
CA VAL A 124 -4.19 -17.93 9.28
C VAL A 124 -4.19 -16.50 8.77
N SER A 125 -5.28 -16.07 8.14
CA SER A 125 -5.35 -14.74 7.57
C SER A 125 -6.73 -14.11 7.68
N TYR A 126 -6.78 -12.87 8.05
CA TYR A 126 -8.00 -12.06 8.07
C TYR A 126 -7.68 -10.58 7.93
N TYR A 127 -8.68 -9.82 7.52
CA TYR A 127 -8.66 -8.37 7.46
C TYR A 127 -9.94 -7.80 8.07
N LYS A 128 -9.82 -6.91 9.06
CA LYS A 128 -10.92 -6.18 9.68
C LYS A 128 -10.62 -4.70 9.63
N ARG A 129 -11.56 -3.91 9.12
CA ARG A 129 -11.44 -2.47 9.01
C ARG A 129 -12.68 -1.80 9.56
N TYR A 130 -12.47 -0.84 10.44
CA TYR A 130 -13.48 0.08 10.95
C TYR A 130 -13.13 1.47 10.47
N ASN A 131 -14.11 2.21 9.98
CA ASN A 131 -13.91 3.58 9.58
C ASN A 131 -15.05 4.49 10.05
N LEU A 132 -14.68 5.70 10.41
CA LEU A 132 -15.60 6.79 10.70
C LEU A 132 -15.19 7.99 9.86
N ARG A 133 -16.15 8.69 9.29
CA ARG A 133 -15.93 9.94 8.57
C ARG A 133 -16.97 10.96 8.97
N VAL A 134 -16.51 12.18 9.23
CA VAL A 134 -17.33 13.35 9.51
C VAL A 134 -16.89 14.46 8.58
N ASN A 135 -17.84 15.04 7.86
CA ASN A 135 -17.63 16.21 7.02
C ASN A 135 -18.72 17.22 7.36
N SER A 136 -18.36 18.47 7.58
CA SER A 136 -19.35 19.55 7.65
C SER A 136 -18.84 20.84 7.00
N GLU A 137 -19.78 21.70 6.65
CA GLU A 137 -19.53 23.04 6.11
C GLU A 137 -20.56 24.00 6.69
N HIS A 138 -20.10 25.14 7.17
CA HIS A 138 -20.90 26.17 7.79
C HIS A 138 -20.64 27.53 7.14
N LYS A 139 -21.72 28.16 6.63
CA LYS A 139 -21.68 29.49 6.03
C LYS A 139 -22.21 30.52 7.02
N MET A 140 -21.44 31.55 7.25
CA MET A 140 -21.74 32.63 8.19
C MET A 140 -21.75 33.96 7.47
N TRP A 141 -22.47 34.91 8.06
CA TRP A 141 -22.59 36.30 7.55
C TRP A 141 -22.94 36.35 6.05
N ASN A 142 -24.04 35.70 5.70
CA ASN A 142 -24.55 35.60 4.32
C ASN A 142 -23.52 35.00 3.31
N GLY A 143 -22.67 34.12 3.79
CA GLY A 143 -21.66 33.45 2.95
C GLY A 143 -20.32 34.18 2.86
N LEU A 144 -20.15 35.30 3.56
CA LEU A 144 -18.85 35.99 3.66
C LEU A 144 -17.75 35.06 4.20
N VAL A 145 -18.08 34.24 5.20
CA VAL A 145 -17.14 33.27 5.79
C VAL A 145 -17.74 31.87 5.69
N THR A 146 -16.97 30.93 5.17
CA THR A 146 -17.27 29.51 5.19
C THR A 146 -16.22 28.78 6.00
N ILE A 147 -16.64 28.00 6.98
CA ILE A 147 -15.78 27.08 7.73
C ILE A 147 -16.19 25.67 7.40
N GLY A 148 -15.24 24.79 7.16
CA GLY A 148 -15.53 23.38 6.96
C GLY A 148 -14.45 22.50 7.55
N GLU A 149 -14.85 21.29 7.93
CA GLU A 149 -13.95 20.25 8.39
C GLU A 149 -14.25 18.92 7.70
N HIS A 150 -13.21 18.15 7.54
CA HIS A 150 -13.25 16.76 7.10
C HIS A 150 -12.38 15.94 8.04
N VAL A 151 -12.96 14.96 8.70
CA VAL A 151 -12.25 14.07 9.62
C VAL A 151 -12.55 12.63 9.22
N GLY A 152 -11.50 11.87 8.99
CA GLY A 152 -11.54 10.44 8.74
C GLY A 152 -10.73 9.70 9.81
N PHE A 153 -11.31 8.66 10.37
CA PHE A 153 -10.64 7.73 11.26
C PHE A 153 -10.74 6.33 10.68
N VAL A 154 -9.63 5.60 10.66
CA VAL A 154 -9.61 4.20 10.24
C VAL A 154 -8.80 3.40 11.25
N TYR A 155 -9.39 2.31 11.73
CA TYR A 155 -8.70 1.27 12.48
C TYR A 155 -8.73 -0.02 11.66
N LYS A 156 -7.58 -0.69 11.58
CA LYS A 156 -7.42 -1.98 10.91
C LYS A 156 -6.81 -2.97 11.87
N ASP A 157 -7.30 -4.20 11.82
CA ASP A 157 -6.72 -5.37 12.47
C ASP A 157 -6.61 -6.47 11.42
N SER A 158 -5.42 -6.98 11.22
CA SER A 158 -5.16 -7.97 10.17
C SER A 158 -4.13 -9.00 10.61
N ARG A 159 -4.28 -10.19 10.06
CA ARG A 159 -3.32 -11.28 10.10
C ARG A 159 -3.07 -11.72 8.67
N GLY A 160 -1.86 -12.09 8.37
CA GLY A 160 -1.52 -12.55 7.04
C GLY A 160 -0.50 -13.67 7.06
N MET A 161 -0.56 -14.51 6.04
CA MET A 161 0.46 -15.50 5.79
C MET A 161 1.67 -14.83 5.14
N GLY A 162 2.87 -15.14 5.61
CA GLY A 162 4.10 -14.72 4.95
C GLY A 162 4.20 -15.37 3.57
N THR A 163 4.17 -14.56 2.52
CA THR A 163 4.34 -15.05 1.13
C THR A 163 5.81 -15.22 0.74
N GLY A 164 6.74 -14.60 1.49
CA GLY A 164 8.17 -14.75 1.25
C GLY A 164 8.61 -14.49 -0.18
N ASN A 165 9.67 -15.17 -0.59
CA ASN A 165 10.13 -15.22 -1.97
C ASN A 165 9.82 -16.60 -2.60
N ILE A 166 10.28 -16.83 -3.83
CA ILE A 166 10.02 -18.12 -4.54
C ILE A 166 10.59 -19.35 -3.83
N TYR A 167 11.52 -19.19 -2.88
CA TYR A 167 12.13 -20.31 -2.15
C TYR A 167 11.48 -20.57 -0.80
N ASN A 168 10.95 -19.54 -0.15
CA ASN A 168 10.41 -19.57 1.21
C ASN A 168 8.91 -19.18 1.22
N ASN A 169 8.12 -19.80 0.34
CA ASN A 169 6.70 -19.52 0.19
C ASN A 169 5.90 -20.78 0.53
N ASN A 170 5.09 -20.71 1.58
CA ASN A 170 4.27 -21.85 2.04
C ASN A 170 3.29 -22.32 0.96
N LEU A 171 2.72 -21.40 0.18
CA LEU A 171 1.80 -21.78 -0.91
C LEU A 171 2.53 -22.54 -2.03
N ARG A 172 3.75 -22.10 -2.39
CA ARG A 172 4.58 -22.84 -3.35
C ARG A 172 4.86 -24.26 -2.85
N SER A 173 5.16 -24.43 -1.55
CA SER A 173 5.40 -25.74 -0.98
C SER A 173 4.20 -26.67 -1.14
N ALA A 174 2.97 -26.17 -1.07
CA ALA A 174 1.77 -26.95 -1.34
C ALA A 174 1.69 -27.46 -2.79
N PHE A 175 2.31 -26.78 -3.76
CA PHE A 175 2.40 -27.27 -5.15
C PHE A 175 3.55 -28.26 -5.39
N SER A 176 4.53 -28.35 -4.50
CA SER A 176 5.74 -29.13 -4.72
C SER A 176 5.89 -30.33 -3.79
N THR A 177 5.08 -30.42 -2.73
CA THR A 177 5.13 -31.52 -1.78
C THR A 177 4.41 -32.74 -2.34
N SER A 178 5.03 -33.93 -2.15
CA SER A 178 4.47 -35.21 -2.57
C SER A 178 3.09 -35.50 -1.94
N PRO A 179 2.13 -36.04 -2.69
CA PRO A 179 0.84 -36.50 -2.15
C PRO A 179 0.99 -37.71 -1.20
N LEU A 180 2.15 -38.34 -1.16
CA LEU A 180 2.45 -39.49 -0.29
C LEU A 180 2.76 -39.09 1.16
N VAL A 181 2.87 -37.79 1.45
CA VAL A 181 3.09 -37.27 2.81
C VAL A 181 1.73 -36.93 3.42
N PRO A 182 1.37 -37.44 4.60
CA PRO A 182 0.12 -37.09 5.27
C PRO A 182 0.20 -35.74 5.98
N VAL A 183 -0.95 -35.14 6.29
CA VAL A 183 -1.03 -33.89 7.07
C VAL A 183 -0.72 -34.16 8.55
N TYR A 184 -1.24 -35.26 9.09
CA TYR A 184 -1.11 -35.64 10.49
C TYR A 184 -0.53 -37.04 10.64
N ASP A 185 0.19 -37.24 11.73
CA ASP A 185 0.60 -38.59 12.19
C ASP A 185 -0.54 -39.29 12.89
N ALA A 186 -0.27 -40.53 13.39
CA ALA A 186 -1.25 -41.35 14.08
C ALA A 186 -1.72 -40.74 15.41
N ASP A 187 -0.94 -39.88 16.03
CA ASP A 187 -1.24 -39.19 17.28
C ASP A 187 -1.95 -37.86 17.07
N GLY A 188 -2.19 -37.45 15.80
CA GLY A 188 -2.87 -36.21 15.43
C GLY A 188 -1.94 -34.97 15.42
N ASN A 189 -0.63 -35.15 15.54
CA ASN A 189 0.32 -34.06 15.35
C ASN A 189 0.61 -33.85 13.87
N TYR A 190 1.11 -32.67 13.52
CA TYR A 190 1.53 -32.43 12.15
C TYR A 190 2.70 -33.35 11.77
N TYR A 191 2.51 -34.11 10.69
CA TYR A 191 3.46 -35.11 10.26
C TYR A 191 4.85 -34.50 9.97
N SER A 192 5.90 -35.18 10.41
CA SER A 192 7.30 -34.85 10.19
C SER A 192 7.98 -35.94 9.36
N THR A 193 8.74 -35.54 8.35
CA THR A 193 9.52 -36.48 7.51
C THR A 193 10.95 -36.71 8.02
N VAL A 194 11.30 -36.21 9.20
CA VAL A 194 12.67 -36.31 9.77
C VAL A 194 13.16 -37.75 9.81
N ASP A 195 12.29 -38.68 10.25
CA ASP A 195 12.56 -40.10 10.40
C ASP A 195 11.91 -40.97 9.32
N SER A 196 11.40 -40.34 8.25
CA SER A 196 10.73 -41.03 7.15
C SER A 196 11.70 -41.93 6.38
N ASP A 197 11.23 -43.12 5.95
CA ASP A 197 11.92 -43.98 4.98
C ASP A 197 11.70 -43.53 3.52
N TRP A 198 10.86 -42.49 3.31
CA TRP A 198 10.57 -41.85 2.04
C TRP A 198 10.87 -40.34 2.12
N ASN A 199 11.56 -39.81 1.15
CA ASN A 199 11.84 -38.39 0.88
C ASN A 199 11.85 -37.44 2.11
N LYS A 200 12.93 -37.44 2.87
CA LYS A 200 13.11 -36.57 4.05
C LYS A 200 13.08 -35.07 3.77
N ASN A 201 13.08 -34.65 2.49
CA ASN A 201 13.07 -33.25 2.10
C ASN A 201 11.65 -32.67 1.89
N ASP A 202 10.67 -33.52 1.73
CA ASP A 202 9.27 -33.09 1.63
C ASP A 202 8.74 -32.69 3.00
N GLY A 203 8.46 -31.43 3.18
CA GLY A 203 7.90 -30.91 4.43
C GLY A 203 6.41 -31.09 4.51
N ASN A 204 5.82 -30.51 5.55
CA ASN A 204 4.38 -30.38 5.75
C ASN A 204 3.98 -28.93 5.51
N PRO A 205 3.49 -28.56 4.31
CA PRO A 205 3.12 -27.18 4.00
C PRO A 205 2.02 -26.64 4.90
N TYR A 206 1.01 -27.47 5.20
CA TYR A 206 -0.09 -27.10 6.08
C TYR A 206 0.39 -26.90 7.52
N GLY A 207 1.17 -27.84 8.06
CA GLY A 207 1.77 -27.70 9.38
C GLY A 207 2.66 -26.44 9.47
N THR A 208 3.47 -26.18 8.46
CA THR A 208 4.31 -24.97 8.40
C THR A 208 3.46 -23.71 8.39
N MET A 209 2.39 -23.67 7.62
CA MET A 209 1.44 -22.56 7.59
C MET A 209 0.82 -22.32 8.97
N MET A 210 0.38 -23.38 9.64
CA MET A 210 -0.24 -23.32 10.96
C MET A 210 0.76 -22.89 12.05
N MET A 211 2.03 -23.29 11.98
CA MET A 211 3.07 -22.84 12.91
C MET A 211 3.44 -21.37 12.72
N ASN A 212 3.31 -20.85 11.50
CA ASN A 212 3.64 -19.45 11.18
C ASN A 212 2.42 -18.50 11.17
N ARG A 213 1.23 -18.96 11.59
CA ARG A 213 0.01 -18.15 11.61
C ARG A 213 0.01 -17.04 12.66
N TYR A 214 0.87 -17.15 13.66
CA TYR A 214 0.87 -16.24 14.81
C TYR A 214 1.52 -14.91 14.49
N ASN A 215 0.77 -14.05 13.81
CA ASN A 215 1.14 -12.67 13.57
C ASN A 215 -0.10 -11.78 13.61
N GLN A 216 0.09 -10.51 13.93
CA GLN A 216 -0.99 -9.54 13.94
C GLN A 216 -0.44 -8.16 13.64
N SER A 217 -1.09 -7.46 12.73
CA SER A 217 -0.83 -6.06 12.42
C SER A 217 -2.08 -5.23 12.74
N LYS A 218 -1.93 -4.27 13.63
CA LYS A 218 -2.95 -3.26 13.94
C LYS A 218 -2.48 -1.92 13.47
N SER A 219 -3.35 -1.16 12.79
CA SER A 219 -3.02 0.20 12.39
C SER A 219 -4.18 1.15 12.60
N THR A 220 -3.83 2.37 12.97
CA THR A 220 -4.76 3.48 13.12
C THR A 220 -4.33 4.59 12.19
N SER A 221 -5.27 5.20 11.46
CA SER A 221 -5.00 6.44 10.74
C SER A 221 -6.09 7.48 11.00
N VAL A 222 -5.64 8.73 11.08
CA VAL A 222 -6.49 9.91 11.19
C VAL A 222 -6.12 10.84 10.05
N ASP A 223 -7.09 11.14 9.21
CA ASP A 223 -7.01 12.17 8.17
C ASP A 223 -7.96 13.30 8.54
N ALA A 224 -7.43 14.47 8.83
CA ALA A 224 -8.26 15.60 9.22
C ALA A 224 -7.83 16.86 8.46
N ASN A 225 -8.79 17.64 8.03
CA ASN A 225 -8.53 19.00 7.59
C ASN A 225 -9.65 19.94 8.04
N VAL A 226 -9.23 21.15 8.34
CA VAL A 226 -10.12 22.27 8.68
C VAL A 226 -9.77 23.40 7.73
N TYR A 227 -10.77 24.06 7.17
CA TYR A 227 -10.55 25.22 6.35
C TYR A 227 -11.45 26.39 6.74
N VAL A 228 -10.93 27.58 6.46
CA VAL A 228 -11.67 28.83 6.49
C VAL A 228 -11.54 29.47 5.13
N GLN A 229 -12.68 29.81 4.53
CA GLN A 229 -12.76 30.57 3.30
C GLN A 229 -13.46 31.91 3.59
N ILE A 230 -12.90 33.00 3.07
CA ILE A 230 -13.46 34.34 3.14
C ILE A 230 -13.68 34.85 1.72
N GLU A 231 -14.89 35.34 1.43
CA GLU A 231 -15.27 35.93 0.14
C GLU A 231 -15.71 37.39 0.36
N PRO A 232 -14.76 38.32 0.51
CA PRO A 232 -15.05 39.72 0.88
C PRO A 232 -15.75 40.49 -0.23
N VAL A 233 -15.51 40.13 -1.48
CA VAL A 233 -16.24 40.57 -2.66
C VAL A 233 -16.54 39.36 -3.53
N LYS A 234 -17.62 39.47 -4.33
CA LYS A 234 -18.04 38.36 -5.19
C LYS A 234 -16.88 37.78 -6.01
N ASN A 235 -16.72 36.49 -5.96
CA ASN A 235 -15.70 35.69 -6.67
C ASN A 235 -14.25 35.92 -6.25
N LEU A 236 -13.96 36.79 -5.27
CA LEU A 236 -12.64 36.89 -4.66
C LEU A 236 -12.61 36.05 -3.38
N LYS A 237 -11.92 34.92 -3.41
CA LYS A 237 -11.91 33.95 -2.31
C LYS A 237 -10.51 33.77 -1.77
N PHE A 238 -10.33 34.02 -0.49
CA PHE A 238 -9.18 33.59 0.26
C PHE A 238 -9.54 32.32 1.04
N LYS A 239 -8.78 31.23 0.85
CA LYS A 239 -9.01 29.97 1.55
C LYS A 239 -7.71 29.52 2.20
N THR A 240 -7.78 29.24 3.51
CA THR A 240 -6.69 28.61 4.28
C THR A 240 -7.17 27.22 4.72
N VAL A 241 -6.33 26.22 4.52
CA VAL A 241 -6.60 24.82 4.87
C VAL A 241 -5.46 24.30 5.73
N PHE A 242 -5.78 23.80 6.91
CA PHE A 242 -4.83 23.06 7.74
C PHE A 242 -5.19 21.58 7.72
N GLY A 243 -4.27 20.75 7.29
CA GLY A 243 -4.40 19.30 7.17
C GLY A 243 -3.48 18.56 8.13
N LEU A 244 -4.00 17.52 8.74
CA LEU A 244 -3.29 16.54 9.57
C LEU A 244 -3.52 15.15 8.98
N ASN A 245 -2.44 14.42 8.74
CA ASN A 245 -2.48 12.98 8.49
C ASN A 245 -1.60 12.30 9.55
N TYR A 246 -2.19 11.44 10.33
CA TYR A 246 -1.50 10.63 11.34
C TYR A 246 -1.70 9.14 10.99
N GLY A 247 -0.61 8.38 11.05
CA GLY A 247 -0.63 6.93 10.92
C GLY A 247 0.16 6.29 12.05
N GLY A 248 -0.43 5.29 12.70
CA GLY A 248 0.24 4.46 13.69
C GLY A 248 0.06 2.99 13.37
N SER A 249 1.08 2.18 13.62
CA SER A 249 1.03 0.73 13.39
C SER A 249 1.71 -0.02 14.52
N ASN A 250 1.15 -1.18 14.86
CA ASN A 250 1.70 -2.15 15.79
C ASN A 250 1.73 -3.50 15.09
N TYR A 251 2.87 -4.17 15.15
CA TYR A 251 3.04 -5.52 14.64
C TYR A 251 3.61 -6.43 15.71
N ARG A 252 3.08 -7.65 15.80
CA ARG A 252 3.62 -8.72 16.66
C ARG A 252 3.57 -10.02 15.89
N SER A 253 4.65 -10.83 15.98
CA SER A 253 4.66 -12.20 15.49
C SER A 253 5.37 -13.13 16.47
N PHE A 254 4.96 -14.37 16.40
CA PHE A 254 5.50 -15.47 17.20
C PHE A 254 5.73 -16.68 16.30
N THR A 255 6.87 -17.32 16.44
CA THR A 255 7.17 -18.60 15.79
C THR A 255 7.47 -19.64 16.86
N PRO A 256 6.63 -20.66 17.04
CA PRO A 256 6.86 -21.75 17.97
C PRO A 256 8.01 -22.65 17.50
N ILE A 257 8.43 -23.57 18.34
CA ILE A 257 9.35 -24.66 17.98
C ILE A 257 8.59 -25.67 17.11
N TYR A 258 9.16 -26.05 15.99
CA TYR A 258 8.67 -27.15 15.14
C TYR A 258 9.79 -27.70 14.26
N LYS A 259 9.63 -28.92 13.77
CA LYS A 259 10.57 -29.55 12.85
C LYS A 259 9.83 -30.53 11.94
N PHE A 260 9.75 -30.22 10.65
CA PHE A 260 9.03 -31.03 9.67
C PHE A 260 9.93 -31.75 8.69
N THR A 261 11.18 -31.31 8.51
CA THR A 261 12.23 -31.99 7.76
C THR A 261 13.55 -31.85 8.49
N PRO A 262 14.60 -32.61 8.14
CA PRO A 262 15.93 -32.39 8.70
C PRO A 262 16.48 -30.98 8.51
N GLN A 263 16.06 -30.28 7.41
CA GLN A 263 16.52 -28.96 7.02
C GLN A 263 15.53 -27.84 7.35
N SER A 264 14.23 -28.17 7.51
CA SER A 264 13.17 -27.18 7.72
C SER A 264 12.55 -27.31 9.11
N GLY A 265 12.68 -26.24 9.88
CA GLY A 265 12.11 -26.17 11.22
C GLY A 265 12.53 -24.88 11.92
N ASN A 266 12.04 -24.74 13.13
CA ASN A 266 12.42 -23.69 14.07
C ASN A 266 12.77 -24.31 15.41
N GLY A 267 14.04 -24.28 15.82
CA GLY A 267 14.55 -24.94 17.02
C GLY A 267 14.41 -24.11 18.29
N ILE A 268 14.00 -22.86 18.21
CA ILE A 268 13.87 -21.94 19.33
C ILE A 268 12.69 -20.99 19.10
N THR A 269 11.88 -20.72 20.11
CA THR A 269 10.79 -19.76 19.97
C THR A 269 11.30 -18.37 19.58
N LYS A 270 10.59 -17.66 18.70
CA LYS A 270 10.95 -16.33 18.19
C LYS A 270 9.78 -15.38 18.35
N VAL A 271 10.07 -14.17 18.80
CA VAL A 271 9.08 -13.09 18.93
C VAL A 271 9.62 -11.84 18.26
N ASN A 272 8.79 -11.23 17.40
CA ASN A 272 9.04 -9.90 16.87
C ASN A 272 7.93 -8.95 17.33
N GLN A 273 8.30 -7.74 17.71
CA GLN A 273 7.37 -6.64 17.94
C GLN A 273 7.91 -5.39 17.25
N SER A 274 7.04 -4.65 16.58
CA SER A 274 7.38 -3.35 16.06
C SER A 274 6.24 -2.37 16.18
N ASN A 275 6.58 -1.12 16.42
CA ASN A 275 5.65 0.00 16.45
C ASN A 275 6.22 1.10 15.57
N GLY A 276 5.36 1.78 14.85
CA GLY A 276 5.75 2.94 14.07
C GLY A 276 4.61 3.95 14.03
N ASN A 277 4.98 5.22 13.98
CA ASN A 277 4.02 6.28 13.73
C ASN A 277 4.61 7.33 12.79
N GLY A 278 3.72 8.04 12.10
CA GLY A 278 4.09 9.15 11.24
C GLY A 278 3.02 10.22 11.27
N THR A 279 3.46 11.47 11.28
CA THR A 279 2.58 12.63 11.28
C THR A 279 2.94 13.54 10.12
N SER A 280 1.98 13.82 9.25
CA SER A 280 2.09 14.80 8.18
C SER A 280 1.18 15.99 8.48
N LEU A 281 1.74 17.19 8.45
CA LEU A 281 1.01 18.44 8.54
C LEU A 281 1.12 19.17 7.21
N VAL A 282 0.01 19.69 6.73
CA VAL A 282 -0.07 20.48 5.49
C VAL A 282 -0.83 21.76 5.78
N TRP A 283 -0.25 22.89 5.42
CA TRP A 283 -0.92 24.19 5.49
C TRP A 283 -0.90 24.85 4.13
N THR A 284 -2.09 24.96 3.53
CA THR A 284 -2.28 25.53 2.19
C THR A 284 -3.09 26.80 2.27
N ASN A 285 -2.61 27.86 1.61
CA ASN A 285 -3.32 29.12 1.46
C ASN A 285 -3.50 29.41 -0.02
N THR A 286 -4.70 29.79 -0.42
CA THR A 286 -5.03 30.16 -1.79
C THR A 286 -5.84 31.44 -1.84
N LEU A 287 -5.53 32.29 -2.81
CA LEU A 287 -6.31 33.43 -3.19
C LEU A 287 -6.76 33.22 -4.63
N THR A 288 -8.07 33.16 -4.85
CA THR A 288 -8.66 33.00 -6.19
C THR A 288 -9.54 34.19 -6.52
N TYR A 289 -9.47 34.65 -7.75
CA TYR A 289 -10.36 35.68 -8.27
C TYR A 289 -10.83 35.33 -9.68
N ASP A 290 -12.14 35.18 -9.83
CA ASP A 290 -12.79 34.89 -11.10
C ASP A 290 -13.65 36.08 -11.50
N PHE A 291 -13.42 36.66 -12.67
CA PHE A 291 -14.16 37.83 -13.13
C PHE A 291 -14.26 37.89 -14.65
N ASP A 292 -15.30 38.57 -15.09
CA ASP A 292 -15.60 38.76 -16.51
C ASP A 292 -15.39 40.25 -16.90
N ILE A 293 -14.74 40.44 -18.04
CA ILE A 293 -14.62 41.74 -18.70
C ILE A 293 -15.19 41.56 -20.09
N LYS A 294 -16.42 42.04 -20.28
CA LYS A 294 -17.21 41.82 -21.52
C LYS A 294 -17.30 40.30 -21.80
N GLU A 295 -16.71 39.86 -22.90
CA GLU A 295 -16.72 38.47 -23.35
C GLU A 295 -15.48 37.67 -22.91
N HIS A 296 -14.59 38.30 -22.11
CA HIS A 296 -13.42 37.66 -21.56
C HIS A 296 -13.71 37.17 -20.15
N HIS A 297 -13.46 35.89 -19.89
CA HIS A 297 -13.43 35.31 -18.56
C HIS A 297 -11.99 35.15 -18.09
N ILE A 298 -11.67 35.64 -16.91
CA ILE A 298 -10.33 35.60 -16.32
C ILE A 298 -10.42 34.90 -14.96
N SER A 299 -9.58 33.90 -14.75
CA SER A 299 -9.42 33.19 -13.49
C SER A 299 -7.97 33.32 -13.03
N ALA A 300 -7.73 33.91 -11.87
CA ALA A 300 -6.42 34.05 -11.27
C ALA A 300 -6.35 33.31 -9.94
N LEU A 301 -5.26 32.57 -9.71
CA LEU A 301 -5.00 31.88 -8.46
C LEU A 301 -3.55 32.11 -8.04
N LEU A 302 -3.38 32.47 -6.78
CA LEU A 302 -2.10 32.47 -6.09
C LEU A 302 -2.17 31.52 -4.90
N GLY A 303 -1.12 30.78 -4.64
CA GLY A 303 -1.12 29.84 -3.52
C GLY A 303 0.25 29.63 -2.90
N SER A 304 0.23 29.23 -1.64
CA SER A 304 1.38 28.73 -0.90
C SER A 304 1.00 27.48 -0.13
N GLU A 305 1.96 26.57 0.04
CA GLU A 305 1.78 25.33 0.78
C GLU A 305 3.04 25.04 1.59
N THR A 306 2.85 24.72 2.85
CA THR A 306 3.92 24.26 3.74
C THR A 306 3.60 22.83 4.18
N THR A 307 4.57 21.94 4.08
CA THR A 307 4.43 20.55 4.49
C THR A 307 5.48 20.19 5.53
N LYS A 308 5.08 19.41 6.52
CA LYS A 308 5.94 18.84 7.53
C LYS A 308 5.59 17.38 7.71
N TYR A 309 6.58 16.51 7.64
CA TYR A 309 6.44 15.10 7.97
C TYR A 309 7.49 14.73 9.02
N ASP A 310 7.07 14.01 10.05
CA ASP A 310 7.92 13.38 11.05
C ASP A 310 7.43 11.96 11.29
N GLY A 311 8.35 11.02 11.39
CA GLY A 311 8.07 9.63 11.68
C GLY A 311 9.08 9.06 12.67
N GLU A 312 8.64 8.06 13.42
CA GLU A 312 9.49 7.26 14.30
C GLU A 312 9.05 5.80 14.29
N SER A 313 9.98 4.92 14.53
CA SER A 313 9.69 3.50 14.67
C SER A 313 10.56 2.86 15.72
N THR A 314 10.04 1.81 16.33
CA THR A 314 10.78 0.90 17.22
C THR A 314 10.52 -0.51 16.78
N GLY A 315 11.57 -1.35 16.84
CA GLY A 315 11.50 -2.78 16.57
C GLY A 315 12.23 -3.53 17.67
N SER A 316 11.72 -4.67 18.06
CA SER A 316 12.35 -5.56 19.02
C SER A 316 12.19 -7.01 18.55
N TYR A 317 13.21 -7.78 18.80
CA TYR A 317 13.29 -9.19 18.51
C TYR A 317 13.82 -9.92 19.74
N GLY A 318 13.19 -11.03 20.07
CA GLY A 318 13.63 -11.88 21.16
C GLY A 318 13.41 -13.35 20.82
N VAL A 319 14.15 -14.21 21.48
CA VAL A 319 14.10 -15.66 21.32
C VAL A 319 14.00 -16.34 22.67
N ASN A 320 13.67 -17.63 22.66
CA ASN A 320 13.61 -18.48 23.84
C ASN A 320 12.63 -17.94 24.89
N LEU A 321 11.35 -18.06 24.61
CA LEU A 321 10.32 -17.72 25.59
C LEU A 321 10.50 -18.55 26.86
N THR A 322 10.28 -17.92 28.02
CA THR A 322 10.32 -18.58 29.30
C THR A 322 9.32 -19.74 29.33
N ALA A 323 9.75 -20.90 29.84
CA ALA A 323 8.91 -22.10 29.93
C ALA A 323 7.57 -21.79 30.62
N GLY A 324 6.48 -22.27 30.02
CA GLY A 324 5.10 -21.96 30.43
C GLY A 324 4.53 -20.67 29.85
N PHE A 325 5.30 -19.92 29.02
CA PHE A 325 4.86 -18.75 28.28
C PHE A 325 5.11 -18.88 26.76
N ASP A 326 5.18 -20.12 26.28
CA ASP A 326 5.54 -20.46 24.89
C ASP A 326 4.33 -20.49 23.92
N ASP A 327 3.31 -19.70 24.21
CA ASP A 327 2.10 -19.52 23.40
C ASP A 327 1.98 -18.10 22.82
N TRP A 328 0.96 -17.92 21.94
CA TRP A 328 0.69 -16.63 21.31
C TRP A 328 0.30 -15.53 22.31
N GLU A 329 -0.41 -15.84 23.36
CA GLU A 329 -0.94 -14.86 24.30
C GLU A 329 0.20 -14.24 25.12
N HIS A 330 1.21 -15.02 25.44
CA HIS A 330 2.40 -14.62 26.20
C HIS A 330 3.60 -14.25 25.32
N ALA A 331 3.48 -14.36 23.98
CA ALA A 331 4.57 -14.09 23.05
C ALA A 331 4.91 -12.61 22.94
N TYR A 332 5.54 -12.08 23.99
CA TYR A 332 6.10 -10.72 24.05
C TYR A 332 7.61 -10.80 24.24
N VAL A 333 8.34 -9.82 23.66
CA VAL A 333 9.81 -9.78 23.79
C VAL A 333 10.26 -9.68 25.25
N GLU A 334 9.44 -9.11 26.14
CA GLU A 334 9.72 -9.07 27.59
C GLU A 334 9.82 -10.47 28.20
N ASN A 335 9.07 -11.44 27.71
CA ASN A 335 9.04 -12.82 28.20
C ASN A 335 10.13 -13.71 27.57
N THR A 336 10.97 -13.15 26.68
CA THR A 336 12.08 -13.86 26.05
C THR A 336 13.34 -13.78 26.93
N GLU A 337 14.30 -14.69 26.67
CA GLU A 337 15.57 -14.75 27.39
C GLU A 337 16.34 -13.42 27.28
N LYS A 338 16.53 -12.76 28.43
CA LYS A 338 17.08 -11.40 28.49
C LYS A 338 18.55 -11.29 28.10
N GLY A 339 19.34 -12.30 28.33
CA GLY A 339 20.77 -12.35 28.02
C GLY A 339 21.13 -12.95 26.66
N HIS A 340 20.15 -13.37 25.87
CA HIS A 340 20.43 -14.05 24.59
C HIS A 340 21.03 -13.08 23.56
N ALA A 341 22.09 -13.53 22.87
CA ALA A 341 22.83 -12.71 21.89
C ALA A 341 21.98 -12.22 20.72
N ASP A 342 20.93 -12.96 20.37
CA ASP A 342 20.00 -12.59 19.28
C ASP A 342 18.92 -11.60 19.72
N ARG A 343 18.80 -11.30 21.01
CA ARG A 343 17.84 -10.28 21.46
C ARG A 343 18.28 -8.91 20.98
N LYS A 344 17.41 -8.23 20.20
CA LYS A 344 17.72 -6.96 19.57
C LYS A 344 16.61 -5.95 19.80
N VAL A 345 17.01 -4.69 19.97
CA VAL A 345 16.09 -3.54 19.96
C VAL A 345 16.67 -2.53 18.99
N SER A 346 15.82 -1.98 18.16
CA SER A 346 16.17 -0.92 17.21
C SER A 346 15.08 0.14 17.23
N GLY A 347 15.42 1.34 16.80
CA GLY A 347 14.42 2.40 16.64
C GLY A 347 15.06 3.77 16.56
N GLY A 348 14.24 4.71 16.15
CA GLY A 348 14.63 6.11 16.00
C GLY A 348 13.69 6.86 15.08
N PRO A 349 13.97 8.14 14.87
CA PRO A 349 13.25 8.93 13.87
C PRO A 349 13.59 8.45 12.46
N TYR A 350 12.63 8.52 11.55
CA TYR A 350 12.83 8.24 10.14
C TYR A 350 12.13 9.31 9.28
N ASP A 351 12.68 9.54 8.09
CA ASP A 351 12.10 10.30 6.98
C ASP A 351 11.55 11.70 7.32
N ALA A 352 12.12 12.37 8.32
CA ALA A 352 11.71 13.74 8.62
C ALA A 352 11.91 14.67 7.41
N THR A 353 10.82 15.20 6.87
CA THR A 353 10.85 16.09 5.70
C THR A 353 10.11 17.39 5.93
N ARG A 354 10.56 18.43 5.23
CA ARG A 354 9.95 19.77 5.21
C ARG A 354 9.83 20.20 3.78
N GLY A 355 8.69 20.75 3.41
CA GLY A 355 8.43 21.28 2.08
C GLY A 355 7.82 22.67 2.14
N GLN A 356 8.13 23.51 1.14
CA GLN A 356 7.51 24.81 0.94
C GLN A 356 7.28 24.98 -0.55
N SER A 357 6.05 25.36 -0.92
CA SER A 357 5.68 25.57 -2.31
C SER A 357 4.99 26.92 -2.50
N PHE A 358 5.22 27.52 -3.65
CA PHE A 358 4.47 28.68 -4.13
C PHE A 358 3.97 28.39 -5.54
N PHE A 359 2.74 28.75 -5.82
CA PHE A 359 2.15 28.50 -7.13
C PHE A 359 1.21 29.61 -7.56
N ALA A 360 1.16 29.83 -8.86
CA ALA A 360 0.28 30.78 -9.50
C ALA A 360 -0.33 30.15 -10.75
N ARG A 361 -1.59 30.47 -11.02
CA ARG A 361 -2.28 30.11 -12.26
C ARG A 361 -3.07 31.30 -12.79
N LEU A 362 -3.00 31.50 -14.09
CA LEU A 362 -3.81 32.45 -14.83
C LEU A 362 -4.55 31.69 -15.94
N GLY A 363 -5.86 31.75 -15.90
CA GLY A 363 -6.76 31.24 -16.94
C GLY A 363 -7.41 32.42 -17.65
N TRP A 364 -7.51 32.34 -18.95
CA TRP A 364 -8.24 33.30 -19.79
C TRP A 364 -9.05 32.55 -20.84
N SER A 365 -10.30 32.95 -21.03
CA SER A 365 -11.08 32.52 -22.18
C SER A 365 -11.84 33.71 -22.79
N TRP A 366 -12.05 33.64 -24.12
CA TRP A 366 -12.85 34.61 -24.87
C TRP A 366 -13.92 33.85 -25.65
N LYS A 367 -15.20 34.15 -25.33
CA LYS A 367 -16.38 33.54 -25.96
C LYS A 367 -16.37 32.00 -25.96
N ASP A 368 -15.64 31.35 -25.03
CA ASP A 368 -15.36 29.90 -25.05
C ASP A 368 -14.71 29.39 -26.35
N ARG A 369 -14.28 30.34 -27.23
CA ARG A 369 -13.62 30.08 -28.50
C ARG A 369 -12.12 29.89 -28.33
N TYR A 370 -11.47 30.82 -27.64
CA TYR A 370 -10.05 30.74 -27.29
C TYR A 370 -9.87 30.61 -25.79
N MET A 371 -8.99 29.74 -25.38
CA MET A 371 -8.69 29.47 -23.98
C MET A 371 -7.18 29.35 -23.80
N VAL A 372 -6.63 30.00 -22.78
CA VAL A 372 -5.22 29.87 -22.42
C VAL A 372 -5.15 29.71 -20.90
N ASN A 373 -4.34 28.76 -20.43
CA ASN A 373 -3.97 28.64 -19.03
C ASN A 373 -2.44 28.63 -18.92
N ALA A 374 -1.93 29.40 -17.98
CA ALA A 374 -0.53 29.38 -17.60
C ALA A 374 -0.43 29.09 -16.11
N THR A 375 0.46 28.20 -15.73
CA THR A 375 0.72 27.83 -14.33
C THR A 375 2.22 27.87 -14.09
N MET A 376 2.61 28.39 -12.94
CA MET A 376 3.97 28.33 -12.43
C MET A 376 3.95 27.75 -11.02
N ARG A 377 4.82 26.76 -10.75
CA ARG A 377 4.99 26.19 -9.43
C ARG A 377 6.46 26.15 -9.05
N ALA A 378 6.78 26.65 -7.87
CA ALA A 378 8.09 26.56 -7.25
C ALA A 378 7.98 25.70 -6.00
N ASP A 379 8.70 24.57 -5.95
CA ASP A 379 8.67 23.61 -4.87
C ASP A 379 10.05 23.49 -4.21
N GLY A 380 10.09 23.67 -2.90
CA GLY A 380 11.27 23.48 -2.07
C GLY A 380 11.16 22.22 -1.20
N SER A 381 12.23 21.44 -1.13
CA SER A 381 12.27 20.21 -0.33
C SER A 381 13.55 20.09 0.48
N SER A 382 13.41 19.68 1.76
CA SER A 382 14.54 19.39 2.65
C SER A 382 15.32 18.13 2.27
N LYS A 383 14.81 17.33 1.34
CA LYS A 383 15.51 16.14 0.81
C LYS A 383 16.76 16.47 0.02
N PHE A 384 16.93 17.73 -0.39
CA PHE A 384 18.06 18.20 -1.18
C PHE A 384 18.99 19.12 -0.37
N ALA A 385 20.26 19.18 -0.77
CA ALA A 385 21.24 20.05 -0.16
C ALA A 385 20.90 21.53 -0.35
N LYS A 386 21.48 22.39 0.48
CA LYS A 386 21.38 23.85 0.32
C LYS A 386 21.86 24.25 -1.08
N GLY A 387 21.09 25.07 -1.79
CA GLY A 387 21.34 25.47 -3.19
C GLY A 387 20.62 24.59 -4.22
N HIS A 388 20.17 23.40 -3.88
CA HIS A 388 19.45 22.48 -4.79
C HIS A 388 18.01 22.16 -4.34
N ARG A 389 17.52 22.83 -3.28
CA ARG A 389 16.21 22.55 -2.67
C ARG A 389 15.03 22.92 -3.55
N TRP A 390 15.17 23.92 -4.41
CA TRP A 390 14.08 24.49 -5.19
C TRP A 390 14.06 23.94 -6.62
N GLY A 391 12.86 23.48 -7.03
CA GLY A 391 12.52 23.16 -8.41
C GLY A 391 11.44 24.11 -8.93
N TYR A 392 11.45 24.39 -10.23
CA TYR A 392 10.53 25.33 -10.90
C TYR A 392 9.85 24.60 -12.05
N PHE A 393 8.52 24.61 -12.06
CA PHE A 393 7.72 23.78 -12.95
C PHE A 393 6.65 24.62 -13.64
N PRO A 394 6.98 25.25 -14.78
CA PRO A 394 6.03 25.96 -15.60
C PRO A 394 5.14 25.01 -16.41
N SER A 395 3.91 25.43 -16.71
CA SER A 395 3.07 24.81 -17.70
C SER A 395 2.16 25.82 -18.40
N VAL A 396 1.89 25.57 -19.68
CA VAL A 396 0.99 26.39 -20.51
C VAL A 396 0.09 25.45 -21.31
N SER A 397 -1.19 25.79 -21.42
CA SER A 397 -2.11 25.12 -22.32
C SER A 397 -2.97 26.12 -23.09
N ALA A 398 -3.28 25.79 -24.34
CA ALA A 398 -4.16 26.56 -25.20
C ALA A 398 -5.26 25.65 -25.78
N GLY A 399 -6.46 26.20 -25.92
CA GLY A 399 -7.57 25.56 -26.56
C GLY A 399 -8.22 26.51 -27.60
N TRP A 400 -8.58 25.94 -28.73
CA TRP A 400 -9.30 26.64 -29.79
C TRP A 400 -10.52 25.82 -30.21
N THR A 401 -11.72 26.40 -29.98
CA THR A 401 -12.98 25.81 -30.43
C THR A 401 -13.25 26.25 -31.85
N LEU A 402 -12.82 25.45 -32.81
CA LEU A 402 -12.90 25.77 -34.23
C LEU A 402 -14.34 25.93 -34.72
N THR A 403 -15.29 25.19 -34.18
CA THR A 403 -16.72 25.28 -34.54
C THR A 403 -17.36 26.63 -34.21
N GLU A 404 -16.74 27.41 -33.33
CA GLU A 404 -17.21 28.79 -33.02
C GLU A 404 -16.69 29.82 -34.05
N GLU A 405 -15.94 29.40 -35.06
CA GLU A 405 -15.44 30.25 -36.11
C GLU A 405 -16.40 30.34 -37.29
N ASP A 406 -16.51 31.54 -37.91
CA ASP A 406 -17.40 31.79 -39.02
C ASP A 406 -17.20 30.88 -40.22
N PHE A 407 -15.93 30.49 -40.50
CA PHE A 407 -15.59 29.60 -41.59
C PHE A 407 -16.04 28.15 -41.37
N MET A 408 -16.34 27.76 -40.12
CA MET A 408 -16.85 26.41 -39.78
C MET A 408 -18.37 26.29 -39.80
N LYS A 409 -19.13 27.38 -39.97
CA LYS A 409 -20.59 27.38 -39.98
C LYS A 409 -21.21 26.44 -41.02
N SER A 410 -20.55 26.25 -42.16
CA SER A 410 -20.99 25.30 -43.19
C SER A 410 -20.94 23.85 -42.77
N ALA A 411 -20.09 23.51 -41.80
CA ALA A 411 -19.95 22.15 -41.26
C ALA A 411 -20.96 21.82 -40.15
N ALA A 412 -21.73 22.83 -39.65
CA ALA A 412 -22.62 22.66 -38.50
C ALA A 412 -23.76 21.61 -38.71
N SER A 413 -24.01 21.17 -39.95
CA SER A 413 -25.00 20.14 -40.23
C SER A 413 -24.60 18.73 -39.78
N TRP A 414 -23.32 18.47 -39.64
CA TRP A 414 -22.77 17.17 -39.30
C TRP A 414 -21.69 17.18 -38.19
N LEU A 415 -21.02 18.32 -37.98
CA LEU A 415 -19.97 18.54 -36.98
C LEU A 415 -20.51 19.52 -35.92
N ASP A 416 -20.86 19.02 -34.75
CA ASP A 416 -21.45 19.79 -33.66
C ASP A 416 -20.39 20.51 -32.80
N PHE A 417 -19.17 19.95 -32.72
CA PHE A 417 -18.09 20.49 -31.92
C PHE A 417 -16.75 20.04 -32.45
N LEU A 418 -15.81 20.97 -32.53
CA LEU A 418 -14.42 20.68 -32.84
C LEU A 418 -13.50 21.61 -32.05
N LYS A 419 -12.63 21.02 -31.21
CA LYS A 419 -11.68 21.76 -30.39
C LYS A 419 -10.27 21.20 -30.56
N LEU A 420 -9.33 22.10 -30.86
CA LEU A 420 -7.89 21.79 -30.83
C LEU A 420 -7.34 22.15 -29.45
N ARG A 421 -6.50 21.27 -28.88
CA ARG A 421 -5.83 21.49 -27.61
C ARG A 421 -4.31 21.33 -27.79
N LEU A 422 -3.58 22.26 -27.20
CA LEU A 422 -2.12 22.24 -27.13
C LEU A 422 -1.71 22.41 -25.68
N SER A 423 -0.74 21.64 -25.22
CA SER A 423 -0.16 21.88 -23.90
C SER A 423 1.32 21.50 -23.84
N TRP A 424 2.03 22.24 -23.03
CA TRP A 424 3.38 22.00 -22.63
C TRP A 424 3.51 22.20 -21.13
N GLY A 425 4.30 21.35 -20.46
CA GLY A 425 4.54 21.54 -19.04
C GLY A 425 5.69 20.68 -18.52
N GLN A 426 6.24 21.16 -17.41
CA GLN A 426 7.25 20.46 -16.64
C GLN A 426 6.68 20.00 -15.30
N VAL A 427 7.07 18.80 -14.87
CA VAL A 427 6.67 18.21 -13.58
C VAL A 427 7.92 17.75 -12.83
N GLY A 428 8.03 18.14 -11.57
CA GLY A 428 9.10 17.76 -10.67
C GLY A 428 8.80 16.47 -9.90
N ASN A 429 9.84 15.68 -9.66
CA ASN A 429 9.80 14.53 -8.77
C ASN A 429 10.92 14.62 -7.73
N ALA A 430 10.54 14.57 -6.44
CA ALA A 430 11.44 14.51 -5.28
C ALA A 430 11.36 13.17 -4.54
N ASN A 431 10.90 12.10 -5.21
CA ASN A 431 10.77 10.77 -4.60
C ASN A 431 12.14 10.08 -4.48
N ILE A 432 12.96 10.62 -3.60
CA ILE A 432 14.25 10.06 -3.19
C ILE A 432 14.24 9.86 -1.68
N ASN A 433 15.13 9.01 -1.18
CA ASN A 433 15.34 8.85 0.27
C ASN A 433 15.86 10.16 0.88
N CYS A 434 15.55 10.38 2.15
CA CYS A 434 16.07 11.52 2.89
C CYS A 434 17.59 11.46 3.02
N TYR A 435 18.22 12.63 3.13
CA TYR A 435 19.65 12.76 3.45
C TYR A 435 20.61 12.12 2.44
N GLN A 436 20.21 11.91 1.17
CA GLN A 436 21.11 11.36 0.14
C GLN A 436 22.31 12.28 -0.17
N TYR A 437 22.21 13.57 0.17
CA TYR A 437 23.30 14.52 0.05
C TYR A 437 24.37 14.42 1.16
N LEU A 438 24.13 13.55 2.18
CA LEU A 438 25.09 13.27 3.25
C LEU A 438 25.78 11.93 3.01
N ALA A 439 26.95 11.78 3.61
CA ALA A 439 27.67 10.52 3.72
C ALA A 439 27.34 9.86 5.08
N PRO A 440 26.39 8.92 5.15
CA PRO A 440 26.05 8.27 6.40
C PRO A 440 27.20 7.35 6.85
N VAL A 441 27.42 7.32 8.14
CA VAL A 441 28.34 6.38 8.78
C VAL A 441 27.52 5.20 9.33
N THR A 442 27.95 4.00 8.99
CA THR A 442 27.34 2.76 9.49
C THR A 442 28.32 1.99 10.35
N THR A 443 27.79 1.26 11.32
CA THR A 443 28.52 0.28 12.15
C THR A 443 28.07 -1.15 11.85
N SER A 444 27.18 -1.36 10.85
CA SER A 444 26.72 -2.68 10.44
C SER A 444 27.83 -3.45 9.75
N ASN A 445 28.01 -4.72 10.11
CA ASN A 445 29.02 -5.63 9.53
C ASN A 445 30.45 -5.06 9.55
N THR A 446 30.79 -4.29 10.56
CA THR A 446 32.09 -3.62 10.70
C THR A 446 32.99 -4.27 11.74
N ASN A 447 32.58 -5.41 12.30
CA ASN A 447 33.38 -6.11 13.29
C ASN A 447 34.67 -6.62 12.65
N TYR A 448 35.79 -6.27 13.24
CA TYR A 448 37.11 -6.74 12.86
C TYR A 448 37.75 -7.46 14.02
N ASN A 449 38.37 -8.62 13.75
CA ASN A 449 39.12 -9.37 14.73
C ASN A 449 40.60 -8.97 14.65
N PHE A 450 41.11 -8.30 15.66
CA PHE A 450 42.52 -7.90 15.76
C PHE A 450 43.42 -9.02 16.25
N GLY A 451 42.94 -10.26 16.34
CA GLY A 451 43.65 -11.41 16.80
C GLY A 451 43.47 -11.69 18.30
N ALA A 452 43.89 -12.87 18.71
CA ALA A 452 43.78 -13.30 20.10
C ALA A 452 44.88 -12.65 20.93
N THR A 453 44.51 -11.87 21.94
CA THR A 453 45.41 -11.47 23.00
C THR A 453 44.99 -12.26 24.25
N GLY A 454 45.83 -13.18 24.73
CA GLY A 454 45.50 -13.98 25.91
C GLY A 454 44.44 -15.08 25.70
N GLY A 455 44.26 -15.59 24.46
CA GLY A 455 43.40 -16.73 24.16
C GLY A 455 41.92 -16.41 23.90
N THR A 456 41.54 -15.13 23.82
CA THR A 456 40.20 -14.70 23.46
C THR A 456 40.22 -13.82 22.22
N ASP A 457 39.32 -14.08 21.27
CA ASP A 457 39.15 -13.26 20.07
C ASP A 457 38.68 -11.84 20.44
N ALA A 458 39.46 -10.84 20.02
CA ALA A 458 39.14 -9.43 20.21
C ALA A 458 38.35 -8.87 19.01
N TRP A 459 37.05 -9.04 19.03
CA TRP A 459 36.16 -8.42 18.04
C TRP A 459 35.89 -6.98 18.41
N VAL A 460 36.27 -6.05 17.55
CA VAL A 460 36.05 -4.61 17.72
C VAL A 460 35.08 -4.10 16.67
N MET A 461 34.11 -3.37 17.11
CA MET A 461 33.15 -2.71 16.22
C MET A 461 33.83 -1.51 15.58
N GLY A 462 33.86 -1.46 14.28
CA GLY A 462 34.31 -0.31 13.48
C GLY A 462 33.15 0.55 12.99
N ALA A 463 33.50 1.53 12.16
CA ALA A 463 32.55 2.36 11.44
C ALA A 463 33.13 2.74 10.09
N TYR A 464 32.29 2.81 9.06
CA TYR A 464 32.70 3.29 7.74
C TYR A 464 31.58 4.08 7.09
N THR A 465 31.94 4.86 6.07
CA THR A 465 30.98 5.60 5.25
C THR A 465 30.32 4.66 4.26
N GLU A 466 29.02 4.42 4.42
CA GLU A 466 28.25 3.48 3.61
C GLU A 466 28.17 3.91 2.15
N ARG A 467 28.10 5.22 1.91
CA ARG A 467 28.04 5.84 0.56
C ARG A 467 28.71 7.19 0.54
N LEU A 468 29.13 7.63 -0.64
CA LEU A 468 29.65 8.97 -0.84
C LEU A 468 28.51 10.01 -0.77
N ALA A 469 28.80 11.19 -0.24
CA ALA A 469 27.90 12.34 -0.29
C ALA A 469 27.63 12.76 -1.74
N ASN A 470 26.40 13.08 -2.08
CA ASN A 470 26.05 13.69 -3.36
C ASN A 470 25.29 15.00 -3.14
N GLU A 471 26.00 16.09 -2.92
CA GLU A 471 25.42 17.40 -2.69
C GLU A 471 24.71 17.99 -3.93
N LYS A 472 24.96 17.41 -5.11
CA LYS A 472 24.39 17.87 -6.40
C LYS A 472 23.06 17.23 -6.74
N VAL A 473 22.55 16.33 -5.88
CA VAL A 473 21.21 15.74 -6.06
C VAL A 473 20.17 16.86 -6.09
N LYS A 474 19.37 16.87 -7.13
CA LYS A 474 18.31 17.86 -7.38
C LYS A 474 17.02 17.20 -7.85
N TRP A 475 15.98 17.99 -7.99
CA TRP A 475 14.71 17.58 -8.57
C TRP A 475 14.92 16.88 -9.92
N GLU A 476 14.30 15.74 -10.09
CA GLU A 476 14.08 15.13 -11.40
C GLU A 476 12.96 15.90 -12.09
N THR A 477 13.17 16.28 -13.35
CA THR A 477 12.19 17.04 -14.12
C THR A 477 11.78 16.22 -15.33
N SER A 478 10.48 15.98 -15.47
CA SER A 478 9.88 15.43 -16.69
C SER A 478 9.20 16.56 -17.47
N GLU A 479 9.38 16.58 -18.77
CA GLU A 479 8.79 17.52 -19.69
C GLU A 479 7.84 16.82 -20.65
N GLN A 480 6.68 17.43 -20.91
CA GLN A 480 5.67 16.85 -21.78
C GLN A 480 5.07 17.89 -22.72
N TYR A 481 4.96 17.52 -23.99
CA TYR A 481 4.22 18.22 -25.03
C TYR A 481 3.02 17.37 -25.42
N ASN A 482 1.85 17.99 -25.56
CA ASN A 482 0.62 17.28 -25.93
C ASN A 482 -0.15 18.08 -26.97
N VAL A 483 -0.70 17.38 -27.98
CA VAL A 483 -1.64 17.89 -28.97
C VAL A 483 -2.88 17.01 -28.92
N GLY A 484 -4.04 17.62 -28.73
CA GLY A 484 -5.32 16.92 -28.64
C GLY A 484 -6.37 17.50 -29.55
N LEU A 485 -7.25 16.66 -30.04
CA LEU A 485 -8.41 17.02 -30.87
C LEU A 485 -9.67 16.38 -30.27
N ASP A 486 -10.67 17.21 -29.95
CA ASP A 486 -12.00 16.75 -29.54
C ASP A 486 -13.00 17.09 -30.62
N ALA A 487 -13.75 16.10 -31.11
CA ALA A 487 -14.80 16.28 -32.09
C ALA A 487 -16.10 15.59 -31.67
N ARG A 488 -17.25 16.23 -31.97
CA ARG A 488 -18.57 15.64 -31.78
C ARG A 488 -19.37 15.79 -33.06
N PHE A 489 -20.07 14.73 -33.43
CA PHE A 489 -20.79 14.62 -34.69
C PHE A 489 -22.23 14.15 -34.47
N LEU A 490 -23.09 14.38 -35.49
CA LEU A 490 -24.43 13.82 -35.62
C LEU A 490 -25.31 14.12 -34.39
N ARG A 491 -25.38 15.39 -34.00
CA ARG A 491 -26.12 15.87 -32.80
C ARG A 491 -25.60 15.21 -31.52
N GLN A 492 -24.29 15.22 -31.37
CA GLN A 492 -23.51 14.68 -30.22
C GLN A 492 -23.66 13.15 -30.00
N ARG A 493 -24.18 12.43 -31.01
CA ARG A 493 -24.31 10.95 -30.90
C ARG A 493 -22.98 10.22 -31.07
N LEU A 494 -22.00 10.85 -31.71
CA LEU A 494 -20.65 10.31 -31.89
C LEU A 494 -19.64 11.33 -31.34
N SER A 495 -18.77 10.90 -30.45
CA SER A 495 -17.65 11.71 -29.93
C SER A 495 -16.34 11.02 -30.22
N LEU A 496 -15.35 11.80 -30.66
CA LEU A 496 -13.97 11.36 -30.92
C LEU A 496 -13.01 12.24 -30.15
N THR A 497 -12.10 11.64 -29.40
CA THR A 497 -10.98 12.33 -28.76
C THR A 497 -9.70 11.66 -29.20
N LEU A 498 -8.77 12.45 -29.73
CA LEU A 498 -7.43 12.00 -30.13
C LEU A 498 -6.40 12.81 -29.36
N ASP A 499 -5.43 12.14 -28.76
CA ASP A 499 -4.29 12.74 -28.08
C ASP A 499 -2.98 12.14 -28.57
N GLY A 500 -2.05 13.02 -28.93
CA GLY A 500 -0.66 12.69 -29.23
C GLY A 500 0.26 13.42 -28.26
N TYR A 501 1.24 12.73 -27.67
CA TYR A 501 2.15 13.36 -26.72
C TYR A 501 3.59 12.85 -26.85
N ILE A 502 4.52 13.70 -26.49
CA ILE A 502 5.94 13.38 -26.31
C ILE A 502 6.29 13.72 -24.88
N LYS A 503 6.96 12.80 -24.20
CA LYS A 503 7.42 12.96 -22.80
C LYS A 503 8.90 12.61 -22.73
N SER A 504 9.69 13.45 -22.05
CA SER A 504 11.11 13.24 -21.74
C SER A 504 11.35 13.18 -20.22
#